data_0d97d0eabd23a0e512c7678582d0a5d2
#
_entry.id   0d97d0eabd23a0e512c7678582d0a5d2
#
_cell.length_a   1.000
_cell.length_b   1.000
_cell.length_c   1.000
_cell.angle_alpha   90.00
_cell.angle_beta   90.00
_cell.angle_gamma   90.00
#
_symmetry.space_group_name_H-M   'P 1'
#
loop_
_entity.id
_entity.type
_entity.pdbx_description
1 polymer ?
#
loop_
_entity_poly.entity_id
_entity_poly.type
_entity_poly.pdbx_seq_one_letter_code
_entity_poly.pdbx_strand_id
1 'polypeptide(L)'
;EEIVRPESRTFIPSKITDNPFLVSTGYMAQLQALPEPLRSQMLLGDFEAGMEDDPWQVIPTRWVEIAMARWRKRSPRGEMLSVGVDVARGGKDNTVIITRHKVLPAQRGESGSDMWFDEAKMYPGSETPNGRTVAGLVISEQRDHAPIHIDVIGVGASPYDVLNDSGQPVYGINVSEKANSLDKSGRLSFFNLRSDLWWGFRELLDPRYDTGIALPDDPKLLAELCAPRW
;
A
#
# COMPACT_ATOMS: atom_id res chain seq x y z
N GLU A 1 -26.26 35.20 28.97
CA GLU A 1 -25.45 34.15 28.29
C GLU A 1 -26.09 32.80 28.63
N GLU A 2 -26.66 32.16 27.63
CA GLU A 2 -27.28 30.84 27.74
C GLU A 2 -26.17 29.78 27.75
N ILE A 3 -25.98 29.09 28.86
CA ILE A 3 -24.98 28.03 28.97
C ILE A 3 -25.55 26.79 28.28
N VAL A 4 -25.13 26.57 27.03
CA VAL A 4 -25.44 25.33 26.31
C VAL A 4 -24.61 24.21 26.92
N ARG A 5 -25.25 23.25 27.56
CA ARG A 5 -24.60 22.01 28.02
C ARG A 5 -24.49 21.07 26.81
N PRO A 6 -23.30 20.62 26.41
CA PRO A 6 -23.17 19.66 25.33
C PRO A 6 -23.80 18.32 25.79
N GLU A 7 -24.75 17.81 25.00
CA GLU A 7 -25.26 16.45 25.16
C GLU A 7 -24.23 15.47 24.56
N SER A 8 -23.89 14.45 25.33
CA SER A 8 -23.03 13.37 24.81
C SER A 8 -23.83 12.51 23.82
N ARG A 9 -23.30 12.30 22.64
CA ARG A 9 -23.84 11.34 21.67
C ARG A 9 -22.98 10.08 21.71
N THR A 10 -23.61 8.93 21.92
CA THR A 10 -22.95 7.64 21.86
C THR A 10 -23.37 6.94 20.58
N PHE A 11 -22.42 6.55 19.75
CA PHE A 11 -22.65 5.72 18.58
C PHE A 11 -22.43 4.26 18.98
N ILE A 12 -23.43 3.42 18.75
CA ILE A 12 -23.34 1.97 18.98
C ILE A 12 -23.31 1.31 17.60
N PRO A 13 -22.14 0.83 17.15
CA PRO A 13 -22.05 0.14 15.87
C PRO A 13 -22.82 -1.19 15.93
N SER A 14 -23.58 -1.48 14.89
CA SER A 14 -24.29 -2.74 14.71
C SER A 14 -23.96 -3.31 13.34
N LYS A 15 -23.61 -4.59 13.30
CA LYS A 15 -23.35 -5.32 12.06
C LYS A 15 -24.59 -6.10 11.66
N ILE A 16 -24.73 -6.40 10.37
CA ILE A 16 -25.81 -7.26 9.88
C ILE A 16 -25.81 -8.63 10.58
N THR A 17 -24.64 -9.12 10.97
CA THR A 17 -24.46 -10.38 11.70
C THR A 17 -25.05 -10.36 13.10
N ASP A 18 -25.30 -9.18 13.66
CA ASP A 18 -25.89 -9.01 14.97
C ASP A 18 -27.43 -9.18 14.93
N ASN A 19 -27.99 -9.23 13.72
CA ASN A 19 -29.42 -9.44 13.51
C ASN A 19 -29.70 -10.81 12.90
N PRO A 20 -30.10 -11.82 13.70
CA PRO A 20 -30.31 -13.19 13.24
C PRO A 20 -31.44 -13.30 12.19
N PHE A 21 -32.38 -12.36 12.11
CA PHE A 21 -33.45 -12.35 11.13
C PHE A 21 -32.97 -11.94 9.73
N LEU A 22 -31.87 -11.22 9.62
CA LEU A 22 -31.31 -10.76 8.34
C LEU A 22 -30.25 -11.71 7.79
N VAL A 23 -29.54 -12.43 8.65
CA VAL A 23 -28.44 -13.34 8.26
C VAL A 23 -28.94 -14.47 7.34
N SER A 24 -30.17 -14.95 7.56
CA SER A 24 -30.77 -16.07 6.79
C SER A 24 -31.43 -15.62 5.49
N THR A 25 -31.44 -14.33 5.20
CA THR A 25 -32.07 -13.78 3.98
C THR A 25 -31.03 -13.51 2.90
N GLY A 26 -31.46 -13.38 1.63
CA GLY A 26 -30.60 -12.95 0.51
C GLY A 26 -30.04 -11.51 0.65
N TYR A 27 -30.37 -10.81 1.73
CA TYR A 27 -29.96 -9.43 1.99
C TYR A 27 -28.43 -9.29 2.14
N MET A 28 -27.78 -10.28 2.76
CA MET A 28 -26.33 -10.34 2.86
C MET A 28 -25.67 -10.32 1.47
N ALA A 29 -26.18 -11.11 0.52
CA ALA A 29 -25.66 -11.15 -0.84
C ALA A 29 -25.86 -9.82 -1.58
N GLN A 30 -26.96 -9.13 -1.33
CA GLN A 30 -27.23 -7.80 -1.89
C GLN A 30 -26.23 -6.78 -1.36
N LEU A 31 -25.93 -6.79 -0.05
CA LEU A 31 -24.92 -5.90 0.54
C LEU A 31 -23.51 -6.19 0.04
N GLN A 32 -23.17 -7.46 -0.17
CA GLN A 32 -21.88 -7.86 -0.73
C GLN A 32 -21.68 -7.41 -2.17
N ALA A 33 -22.77 -7.19 -2.93
CA ALA A 33 -22.73 -6.71 -4.31
C ALA A 33 -22.57 -5.18 -4.40
N LEU A 34 -22.68 -4.45 -3.30
CA LEU A 34 -22.50 -3.00 -3.30
C LEU A 34 -21.04 -2.61 -3.56
N PRO A 35 -20.81 -1.48 -4.26
CA PRO A 35 -19.48 -0.93 -4.42
C PRO A 35 -18.95 -0.38 -3.07
N GLU A 36 -17.62 -0.31 -2.92
CA GLU A 36 -17.02 0.45 -1.82
C GLU A 36 -17.22 1.95 -2.05
N PRO A 37 -17.36 2.76 -0.96
CA PRO A 37 -17.30 2.39 0.47
C PRO A 37 -18.66 1.90 1.04
N LEU A 38 -19.71 1.97 0.25
CA LEU A 38 -21.07 1.69 0.68
C LEU A 38 -21.23 0.26 1.23
N ARG A 39 -20.50 -0.69 0.64
CA ARG A 39 -20.45 -2.07 1.14
C ARG A 39 -19.89 -2.15 2.55
N SER A 40 -18.74 -1.53 2.81
CA SER A 40 -18.12 -1.51 4.15
C SER A 40 -19.02 -0.83 5.18
N GLN A 41 -19.65 0.26 4.82
CA GLN A 41 -20.60 0.96 5.68
C GLN A 41 -21.78 0.06 6.09
N MET A 42 -22.41 -0.56 5.10
CA MET A 42 -23.64 -1.33 5.31
C MET A 42 -23.40 -2.73 5.85
N LEU A 43 -22.32 -3.40 5.42
CA LEU A 43 -22.04 -4.78 5.82
C LEU A 43 -21.31 -4.87 7.16
N LEU A 44 -20.36 -3.98 7.40
CA LEU A 44 -19.49 -4.00 8.57
C LEU A 44 -19.91 -2.99 9.65
N GLY A 45 -20.85 -2.09 9.34
CA GLY A 45 -21.22 -1.00 10.21
C GLY A 45 -20.10 0.05 10.37
N ASP A 46 -19.19 0.09 9.41
CA ASP A 46 -18.08 1.05 9.37
C ASP A 46 -18.54 2.35 8.70
N PHE A 47 -19.23 3.18 9.46
CA PHE A 47 -19.77 4.46 8.97
C PHE A 47 -18.69 5.52 8.79
N GLU A 48 -17.46 5.28 9.25
CA GLU A 48 -16.32 6.12 8.94
C GLU A 48 -15.72 5.78 7.56
N ALA A 49 -15.96 4.56 7.07
CA ALA A 49 -15.53 4.16 5.75
C ALA A 49 -16.12 5.09 4.67
N GLY A 50 -15.27 5.86 4.03
CA GLY A 50 -15.61 6.67 2.86
C GLY A 50 -16.41 7.94 3.14
N MET A 51 -16.54 8.42 4.37
CA MET A 51 -17.13 9.75 4.63
C MET A 51 -16.30 10.89 4.03
N GLU A 52 -15.01 10.64 3.74
CA GLU A 52 -14.07 11.59 3.16
C GLU A 52 -13.49 11.14 1.81
N ASP A 53 -13.71 9.87 1.41
CA ASP A 53 -13.14 9.33 0.18
C ASP A 53 -13.92 9.79 -1.05
N ASP A 54 -13.19 10.24 -2.07
CA ASP A 54 -13.72 10.49 -3.41
C ASP A 54 -14.22 9.15 -4.01
N PRO A 55 -15.44 9.12 -4.61
CA PRO A 55 -15.96 7.89 -5.25
C PRO A 55 -15.04 7.27 -6.30
N TRP A 56 -14.14 8.06 -6.89
CA TRP A 56 -13.16 7.63 -7.88
C TRP A 56 -11.79 7.27 -7.29
N GLN A 57 -11.63 7.33 -5.98
CA GLN A 57 -10.37 7.00 -5.32
C GLN A 57 -10.02 5.53 -5.52
N VAL A 58 -8.78 5.26 -5.95
CA VAL A 58 -8.34 3.87 -6.21
C VAL A 58 -8.27 3.07 -4.92
N ILE A 59 -7.61 3.58 -3.89
CA ILE A 59 -7.40 2.87 -2.62
C ILE A 59 -8.21 3.57 -1.53
N PRO A 60 -9.19 2.89 -0.90
CA PRO A 60 -9.93 3.46 0.22
C PRO A 60 -9.02 3.82 1.39
N THR A 61 -9.18 5.03 1.93
CA THR A 61 -8.36 5.55 3.04
C THR A 61 -8.34 4.59 4.22
N ARG A 62 -9.49 4.05 4.57
CA ARG A 62 -9.62 3.09 5.69
C ARG A 62 -8.75 1.84 5.53
N TRP A 63 -8.53 1.36 4.32
CA TRP A 63 -7.69 0.18 4.09
C TRP A 63 -6.21 0.47 4.38
N VAL A 64 -5.75 1.66 4.02
CA VAL A 64 -4.40 2.13 4.33
C VAL A 64 -4.22 2.30 5.84
N GLU A 65 -5.18 2.91 6.52
CA GLU A 65 -5.17 3.07 7.99
C GLU A 65 -5.11 1.74 8.73
N ILE A 66 -5.86 0.73 8.27
CA ILE A 66 -5.81 -0.63 8.84
C ILE A 66 -4.41 -1.23 8.68
N ALA A 67 -3.77 -1.06 7.53
CA ALA A 67 -2.41 -1.51 7.30
C ALA A 67 -1.39 -0.76 8.18
N MET A 68 -1.56 0.54 8.35
CA MET A 68 -0.72 1.37 9.24
C MET A 68 -0.91 1.00 10.71
N ALA A 69 -2.13 0.71 11.15
CA ALA A 69 -2.41 0.26 12.52
C ALA A 69 -1.72 -1.06 12.89
N ARG A 70 -1.40 -1.91 11.90
CA ARG A 70 -0.64 -3.16 12.10
C ARG A 70 0.86 -2.92 12.26
N TRP A 71 1.36 -1.82 11.76
CA TRP A 71 2.79 -1.54 11.73
C TRP A 71 3.38 -1.27 13.11
N ARG A 72 4.58 -1.76 13.36
CA ARG A 72 5.33 -1.51 14.59
C ARG A 72 6.80 -1.27 14.23
N LYS A 73 7.32 -0.12 14.58
CA LYS A 73 8.71 0.29 14.29
C LYS A 73 9.78 -0.70 14.76
N ARG A 74 9.49 -1.44 15.84
CA ARG A 74 10.39 -2.43 16.43
C ARG A 74 10.01 -3.86 16.11
N SER A 75 9.15 -4.05 15.11
CA SER A 75 8.87 -5.43 14.65
C SER A 75 10.17 -6.05 14.18
N PRO A 76 10.54 -7.24 14.69
CA PRO A 76 11.74 -7.90 14.22
C PRO A 76 11.58 -8.26 12.76
N ARG A 77 12.50 -7.76 11.99
CA ARG A 77 12.59 -7.97 10.56
C ARG A 77 13.14 -9.35 10.30
N GLY A 78 12.41 -10.16 9.58
CA GLY A 78 12.89 -11.35 8.95
C GLY A 78 13.70 -11.04 7.69
N GLU A 79 13.77 -12.00 6.80
CA GLU A 79 14.39 -11.89 5.48
C GLU A 79 13.84 -10.67 4.71
N MET A 80 14.71 -9.90 4.07
CA MET A 80 14.32 -8.87 3.13
C MET A 80 13.82 -9.52 1.83
N LEU A 81 12.62 -9.18 1.42
CA LEU A 81 11.95 -9.79 0.27
C LEU A 81 12.08 -8.98 -1.00
N SER A 82 12.18 -7.66 -0.89
CA SER A 82 12.38 -6.78 -2.03
C SER A 82 12.81 -5.38 -1.61
N VAL A 83 13.42 -4.66 -2.55
CA VAL A 83 13.76 -3.25 -2.47
C VAL A 83 13.05 -2.54 -3.61
N GLY A 84 12.28 -1.50 -3.31
CA GLY A 84 11.69 -0.58 -4.29
C GLY A 84 12.48 0.72 -4.34
N VAL A 85 12.74 1.23 -5.54
CA VAL A 85 13.53 2.45 -5.74
C VAL A 85 12.83 3.38 -6.72
N ASP A 86 12.55 4.60 -6.26
CA ASP A 86 12.16 5.72 -7.10
C ASP A 86 13.29 6.73 -7.15
N VAL A 87 13.71 7.13 -8.35
CA VAL A 87 14.95 7.88 -8.58
C VAL A 87 14.67 9.32 -8.95
N ALA A 88 15.15 10.22 -8.11
CA ALA A 88 15.31 11.63 -8.47
C ALA A 88 16.77 11.92 -8.89
N ARG A 89 16.95 12.86 -9.83
CA ARG A 89 18.26 13.28 -10.29
C ARG A 89 18.37 14.80 -10.23
N GLY A 90 19.10 15.29 -9.23
CA GLY A 90 19.53 16.68 -9.21
C GLY A 90 18.42 17.73 -9.18
N GLY A 91 17.27 17.43 -8.55
CA GLY A 91 16.12 18.31 -8.47
C GLY A 91 15.68 18.61 -7.05
N LYS A 92 14.43 19.06 -6.93
CA LYS A 92 13.76 19.27 -5.64
C LYS A 92 13.18 17.98 -5.09
N ASP A 93 12.99 16.96 -5.94
CA ASP A 93 12.43 15.68 -5.57
C ASP A 93 13.49 14.81 -4.87
N ASN A 94 13.04 13.82 -4.11
CA ASN A 94 13.90 12.89 -3.40
C ASN A 94 14.02 11.56 -4.15
N THR A 95 15.20 10.95 -4.13
CA THR A 95 15.32 9.52 -4.38
C THR A 95 14.77 8.77 -3.17
N VAL A 96 13.87 7.85 -3.39
CA VAL A 96 13.19 7.09 -2.33
C VAL A 96 13.52 5.62 -2.42
N ILE A 97 13.92 5.03 -1.30
CA ILE A 97 14.17 3.59 -1.17
C ILE A 97 13.24 3.03 -0.10
N ILE A 98 12.47 2.00 -0.44
CA ILE A 98 11.61 1.28 0.47
C ILE A 98 11.93 -0.21 0.45
N THR A 99 11.91 -0.87 1.60
CA THR A 99 12.21 -2.29 1.73
C THR A 99 11.03 -3.06 2.28
N ARG A 100 10.82 -4.27 1.77
CA ARG A 100 9.79 -5.21 2.23
C ARG A 100 10.43 -6.42 2.89
N HIS A 101 9.86 -6.86 4.01
CA HIS A 101 10.39 -7.94 4.83
C HIS A 101 9.33 -8.96 5.22
N LYS A 102 9.78 -10.16 5.55
CA LYS A 102 8.99 -11.13 6.30
C LYS A 102 8.84 -10.68 7.75
N VAL A 103 7.69 -10.96 8.34
CA VAL A 103 7.50 -10.89 9.79
C VAL A 103 7.78 -12.27 10.39
N LEU A 104 8.62 -12.33 11.41
CA LEU A 104 8.97 -13.62 12.05
C LEU A 104 7.80 -14.20 12.82
N PRO A 105 7.58 -15.54 12.78
CA PRO A 105 6.41 -16.21 13.38
C PRO A 105 6.19 -15.93 14.86
N ALA A 106 7.25 -15.80 15.65
CA ALA A 106 7.16 -15.54 17.10
C ALA A 106 6.57 -14.18 17.46
N GLN A 107 6.31 -13.34 16.47
CA GLN A 107 5.81 -11.96 16.66
C GLN A 107 4.56 -11.67 15.84
N ARG A 108 4.15 -12.65 15.13
CA ARG A 108 2.87 -12.66 14.47
C ARG A 108 1.84 -12.91 15.56
N GLY A 109 1.04 -12.09 16.02
CA GLY A 109 -0.27 -12.59 16.38
C GLY A 109 -0.69 -13.68 15.36
N GLU A 110 -1.76 -14.33 15.48
CA GLU A 110 -2.16 -15.50 14.67
C GLU A 110 -2.14 -15.33 13.13
N SER A 111 -1.98 -14.11 12.59
CA SER A 111 -1.86 -13.82 11.15
C SER A 111 -0.48 -13.28 10.78
N GLY A 112 0.40 -14.17 10.40
CA GLY A 112 1.69 -13.77 9.88
C GLY A 112 1.62 -13.27 8.43
N SER A 113 2.34 -12.20 8.14
CA SER A 113 2.42 -11.62 6.80
C SER A 113 3.86 -11.53 6.32
N ASP A 114 4.05 -11.78 5.03
CA ASP A 114 5.30 -11.52 4.33
C ASP A 114 5.34 -10.10 3.74
N MET A 115 4.48 -9.20 4.21
CA MET A 115 4.29 -7.85 3.64
C MET A 115 4.45 -6.75 4.68
N TRP A 116 5.57 -6.78 5.39
CA TRP A 116 5.93 -5.67 6.27
C TRP A 116 6.89 -4.73 5.54
N PHE A 117 6.51 -3.46 5.43
CA PHE A 117 7.31 -2.43 4.78
C PHE A 117 8.04 -1.58 5.81
N ASP A 118 9.31 -1.25 5.54
CA ASP A 118 10.05 -0.31 6.37
C ASP A 118 9.67 1.13 6.06
N GLU A 119 10.07 2.06 6.94
CA GLU A 119 9.96 3.50 6.65
C GLU A 119 10.74 3.82 5.37
N ALA A 120 10.13 4.63 4.49
CA ALA A 120 10.79 5.06 3.27
C ALA A 120 12.02 5.91 3.59
N LYS A 121 13.16 5.56 3.01
CA LYS A 121 14.39 6.36 3.08
C LYS A 121 14.41 7.35 1.95
N MET A 122 14.47 8.61 2.30
CA MET A 122 14.46 9.73 1.35
C MET A 122 15.82 10.39 1.29
N TYR A 123 16.37 10.49 0.09
CA TYR A 123 17.63 11.16 -0.18
C TYR A 123 17.39 12.35 -1.11
N PRO A 124 17.75 13.58 -0.73
CA PRO A 124 17.58 14.75 -1.59
C PRO A 124 18.18 14.52 -2.98
N GLY A 125 17.50 14.94 -4.04
CA GLY A 125 17.99 14.78 -5.41
C GLY A 125 19.36 15.43 -5.62
N SER A 126 19.69 16.49 -4.88
CA SER A 126 21.02 17.12 -4.86
C SER A 126 22.14 16.18 -4.36
N GLU A 127 21.80 15.23 -3.48
CA GLU A 127 22.72 14.23 -2.94
C GLU A 127 22.79 12.95 -3.81
N THR A 128 21.88 12.83 -4.78
CA THR A 128 21.83 11.72 -5.73
C THR A 128 22.02 12.18 -7.18
N PRO A 129 23.15 12.84 -7.51
CA PRO A 129 23.36 13.52 -8.79
C PRO A 129 23.52 12.58 -9.98
N ASN A 130 23.81 11.30 -9.74
CA ASN A 130 24.07 10.32 -10.80
C ASN A 130 23.69 8.89 -10.37
N GLY A 131 23.56 8.00 -11.37
CA GLY A 131 23.14 6.61 -11.14
C GLY A 131 24.08 5.80 -10.27
N ARG A 132 25.40 6.10 -10.30
CA ARG A 132 26.38 5.38 -9.45
C ARG A 132 26.16 5.68 -7.97
N THR A 133 25.87 6.92 -7.63
CA THR A 133 25.55 7.32 -6.25
C THR A 133 24.27 6.62 -5.78
N VAL A 134 23.22 6.62 -6.60
CA VAL A 134 21.97 5.92 -6.29
C VAL A 134 22.20 4.42 -6.13
N ALA A 135 22.93 3.78 -7.05
CA ALA A 135 23.24 2.35 -6.96
C ALA A 135 24.02 2.02 -5.67
N GLY A 136 24.97 2.86 -5.27
CA GLY A 136 25.70 2.70 -3.99
C GLY A 136 24.78 2.74 -2.78
N LEU A 137 23.83 3.69 -2.75
CA LEU A 137 22.82 3.78 -1.68
C LEU A 137 21.91 2.52 -1.65
N VAL A 138 21.45 2.08 -2.82
CA VAL A 138 20.59 0.88 -2.93
C VAL A 138 21.33 -0.35 -2.41
N ILE A 139 22.60 -0.56 -2.80
CA ILE A 139 23.42 -1.68 -2.34
C ILE A 139 23.65 -1.60 -0.82
N SER A 140 23.82 -0.40 -0.26
CA SER A 140 24.00 -0.23 1.19
C SER A 140 22.76 -0.57 2.00
N GLU A 141 21.56 -0.44 1.41
CA GLU A 141 20.28 -0.77 2.01
C GLU A 141 19.86 -2.22 1.79
N GLN A 142 20.29 -2.83 0.69
CA GLN A 142 19.94 -4.20 0.33
C GLN A 142 20.54 -5.20 1.34
N ARG A 143 19.73 -6.19 1.72
CA ARG A 143 20.13 -7.37 2.49
C ARG A 143 19.54 -8.62 1.86
N ASP A 144 20.08 -9.77 2.26
CA ASP A 144 19.57 -11.08 1.87
C ASP A 144 19.56 -11.29 0.34
N HIS A 145 20.35 -10.50 -0.40
CA HIS A 145 20.35 -10.51 -1.86
C HIS A 145 18.94 -10.29 -2.46
N ALA A 146 18.12 -9.47 -1.79
CA ALA A 146 16.73 -9.23 -2.15
C ALA A 146 16.63 -8.57 -3.54
N PRO A 147 15.65 -8.93 -4.37
CA PRO A 147 15.42 -8.32 -5.68
C PRO A 147 15.13 -6.81 -5.55
N ILE A 148 15.75 -6.04 -6.43
CA ILE A 148 15.62 -4.59 -6.52
C ILE A 148 14.68 -4.28 -7.69
N HIS A 149 13.65 -3.50 -7.43
CA HIS A 149 12.69 -3.01 -8.43
C HIS A 149 12.87 -1.50 -8.59
N ILE A 150 13.18 -1.05 -9.80
CA ILE A 150 13.47 0.36 -10.08
C ILE A 150 12.70 0.82 -11.31
N ASP A 151 12.03 1.99 -11.23
CA ASP A 151 11.43 2.60 -12.42
C ASP A 151 12.53 3.05 -13.38
N VAL A 152 12.54 2.48 -14.59
CA VAL A 152 13.55 2.78 -15.61
C VAL A 152 13.13 3.88 -16.57
N ILE A 153 11.97 4.51 -16.37
CA ILE A 153 11.55 5.64 -17.18
C ILE A 153 12.41 6.86 -16.84
N GLY A 154 13.16 7.35 -17.82
CA GLY A 154 14.00 8.54 -17.65
C GLY A 154 15.24 8.28 -16.80
N VAL A 155 15.32 8.92 -15.64
CA VAL A 155 16.56 8.95 -14.83
C VAL A 155 16.93 7.62 -14.15
N GLY A 156 15.98 6.74 -13.97
CA GLY A 156 16.18 5.44 -13.31
C GLY A 156 16.93 4.42 -14.16
N ALA A 157 17.06 4.62 -15.48
CA ALA A 157 17.85 3.74 -16.35
C ALA A 157 19.33 3.71 -15.93
N SER A 158 19.90 4.86 -15.56
CA SER A 158 21.32 4.95 -15.20
C SER A 158 21.69 4.14 -13.95
N PRO A 159 21.00 4.23 -12.80
CA PRO A 159 21.30 3.34 -11.67
C PRO A 159 20.94 1.88 -11.95
N TYR A 160 19.94 1.60 -12.78
CA TYR A 160 19.64 0.23 -13.23
C TYR A 160 20.85 -0.40 -13.91
N ASP A 161 21.47 0.28 -14.89
CA ASP A 161 22.65 -0.24 -15.59
C ASP A 161 23.79 -0.53 -14.60
N VAL A 162 24.10 0.38 -13.68
CA VAL A 162 25.16 0.21 -12.68
C VAL A 162 24.89 -0.99 -11.77
N LEU A 163 23.64 -1.17 -11.31
CA LEU A 163 23.26 -2.30 -10.46
C LEU A 163 23.37 -3.62 -11.22
N ASN A 164 22.90 -3.66 -12.46
CA ASN A 164 22.98 -4.82 -13.32
C ASN A 164 24.44 -5.23 -13.63
N ASP A 165 25.28 -4.26 -13.98
CA ASP A 165 26.72 -4.48 -14.24
C ASP A 165 27.46 -4.96 -12.97
N SER A 166 26.96 -4.59 -11.79
CA SER A 166 27.49 -5.02 -10.50
C SER A 166 26.97 -6.40 -10.07
N GLY A 167 26.18 -7.08 -10.91
CA GLY A 167 25.62 -8.41 -10.63
C GLY A 167 24.53 -8.42 -9.55
N GLN A 168 23.85 -7.29 -9.32
CA GLN A 168 22.73 -7.23 -8.38
C GLN A 168 21.46 -7.79 -9.04
N PRO A 169 20.56 -8.43 -8.27
CA PRO A 169 19.27 -8.91 -8.78
C PRO A 169 18.32 -7.73 -9.01
N VAL A 170 18.55 -6.95 -10.06
CA VAL A 170 17.77 -5.75 -10.39
C VAL A 170 16.79 -5.99 -11.52
N TYR A 171 15.57 -5.48 -11.34
CA TYR A 171 14.47 -5.54 -12.31
C TYR A 171 14.04 -4.13 -12.66
N GLY A 172 14.19 -3.78 -13.93
CA GLY A 172 13.70 -2.51 -14.47
C GLY A 172 12.19 -2.57 -14.67
N ILE A 173 11.47 -1.62 -14.09
CA ILE A 173 10.02 -1.52 -14.21
C ILE A 173 9.68 -0.36 -15.13
N ASN A 174 9.08 -0.65 -16.28
CA ASN A 174 8.53 0.37 -17.17
C ASN A 174 7.02 0.45 -16.98
N VAL A 175 6.57 1.36 -16.12
CA VAL A 175 5.15 1.49 -15.76
C VAL A 175 4.25 1.93 -16.92
N SER A 176 4.83 2.36 -18.07
CA SER A 176 4.10 2.70 -19.28
C SER A 176 3.79 1.51 -20.17
N GLU A 177 4.42 0.36 -19.93
CA GLU A 177 4.15 -0.87 -20.70
C GLU A 177 2.72 -1.32 -20.57
N LYS A 178 2.24 -2.05 -21.58
CA LYS A 178 0.90 -2.63 -21.57
C LYS A 178 0.79 -3.65 -20.44
N ALA A 179 -0.26 -3.55 -19.65
CA ALA A 179 -0.59 -4.59 -18.69
C ALA A 179 -1.16 -5.83 -19.43
N ASN A 180 -0.79 -7.01 -18.93
CA ASN A 180 -1.27 -8.28 -19.45
C ASN A 180 -2.07 -9.08 -18.40
N SER A 181 -2.25 -8.52 -17.21
CA SER A 181 -2.97 -9.10 -16.09
C SER A 181 -4.44 -8.66 -16.07
N LEU A 182 -5.20 -9.40 -15.27
CA LEU A 182 -6.55 -9.05 -14.87
C LEU A 182 -6.55 -8.86 -13.34
N ASP A 183 -7.57 -8.14 -12.85
CA ASP A 183 -7.84 -8.07 -11.42
C ASP A 183 -8.14 -9.47 -10.84
N LYS A 184 -8.17 -9.60 -9.53
CA LYS A 184 -8.49 -10.89 -8.86
C LYS A 184 -9.86 -11.45 -9.21
N SER A 185 -10.79 -10.62 -9.70
CA SER A 185 -12.10 -11.09 -10.17
C SER A 185 -12.06 -11.67 -11.60
N GLY A 186 -10.98 -11.44 -12.33
CA GLY A 186 -10.81 -11.81 -13.74
C GLY A 186 -11.65 -10.97 -14.71
N ARG A 187 -12.18 -9.82 -14.29
CA ARG A 187 -13.11 -9.00 -15.08
C ARG A 187 -12.53 -7.68 -15.55
N LEU A 188 -11.60 -7.09 -14.79
CA LEU A 188 -10.98 -5.82 -15.12
C LEU A 188 -9.62 -6.05 -15.76
N SER A 189 -9.38 -5.40 -16.88
CA SER A 189 -8.07 -5.28 -17.53
C SER A 189 -7.55 -3.86 -17.36
N PHE A 190 -6.23 -3.70 -17.47
CA PHE A 190 -5.58 -2.43 -17.21
C PHE A 190 -4.95 -1.87 -18.48
N PHE A 191 -5.00 -0.55 -18.62
CA PHE A 191 -4.43 0.14 -19.78
C PHE A 191 -2.90 -0.01 -19.84
N ASN A 192 -2.23 0.09 -18.70
CA ASN A 192 -0.79 -0.02 -18.57
C ASN A 192 -0.40 -0.64 -17.21
N LEU A 193 0.90 -0.96 -17.07
CA LEU A 193 1.43 -1.56 -15.86
C LEU A 193 1.25 -0.65 -14.61
N ARG A 194 1.24 0.67 -14.77
CA ARG A 194 0.96 1.58 -13.65
C ARG A 194 -0.42 1.34 -13.06
N SER A 195 -1.44 1.28 -13.90
CA SER A 195 -2.82 1.02 -13.46
C SER A 195 -2.95 -0.35 -12.80
N ASP A 196 -2.29 -1.36 -13.37
CA ASP A 196 -2.24 -2.72 -12.83
C ASP A 196 -1.60 -2.75 -11.43
N LEU A 197 -0.43 -2.14 -11.27
CA LEU A 197 0.27 -2.08 -9.98
C LEU A 197 -0.53 -1.35 -8.90
N TRP A 198 -1.17 -0.23 -9.24
CA TRP A 198 -2.04 0.48 -8.30
C TRP A 198 -3.23 -0.36 -7.87
N TRP A 199 -3.87 -1.02 -8.83
CA TRP A 199 -5.00 -1.89 -8.52
C TRP A 199 -4.58 -3.13 -7.75
N GLY A 200 -3.48 -3.77 -8.14
CA GLY A 200 -2.91 -4.90 -7.41
C GLY A 200 -2.57 -4.53 -5.96
N PHE A 201 -2.01 -3.34 -5.72
CA PHE A 201 -1.75 -2.87 -4.38
C PHE A 201 -3.03 -2.59 -3.58
N ARG A 202 -4.07 -2.00 -4.22
CA ARG A 202 -5.41 -1.89 -3.65
C ARG A 202 -5.93 -3.26 -3.18
N GLU A 203 -5.79 -4.29 -4.01
CA GLU A 203 -6.25 -5.64 -3.68
C GLU A 203 -5.46 -6.29 -2.53
N LEU A 204 -4.18 -5.94 -2.38
CA LEU A 204 -3.38 -6.37 -1.23
C LEU A 204 -3.82 -5.68 0.06
N LEU A 205 -4.30 -4.45 -0.01
CA LEU A 205 -4.80 -3.68 1.13
C LEU A 205 -6.23 -4.06 1.51
N ASP A 206 -6.98 -4.74 0.64
CA ASP A 206 -8.37 -5.12 0.90
C ASP A 206 -8.47 -6.07 2.10
N PRO A 207 -9.13 -5.67 3.20
CA PRO A 207 -9.23 -6.48 4.41
C PRO A 207 -9.85 -7.86 4.19
N ARG A 208 -10.61 -8.06 3.11
CA ARG A 208 -11.22 -9.36 2.79
C ARG A 208 -10.21 -10.45 2.45
N TYR A 209 -9.02 -10.07 1.99
CA TYR A 209 -7.98 -11.03 1.62
C TYR A 209 -7.02 -11.34 2.76
N ASP A 210 -7.15 -10.66 3.89
CA ASP A 210 -6.34 -10.86 5.12
C ASP A 210 -4.84 -11.06 4.84
N THR A 211 -4.28 -10.22 3.99
CA THR A 211 -2.87 -10.29 3.59
C THR A 211 -1.91 -9.98 4.74
N GLY A 212 -2.42 -9.38 5.82
CA GLY A 212 -1.63 -8.94 6.95
C GLY A 212 -0.62 -7.84 6.64
N ILE A 213 -0.76 -7.15 5.50
CA ILE A 213 0.12 -6.04 5.09
C ILE A 213 0.23 -4.98 6.20
N ALA A 214 1.46 -4.56 6.49
CA ALA A 214 1.77 -3.53 7.46
C ALA A 214 2.59 -2.41 6.81
N LEU A 215 2.07 -1.19 6.88
CA LEU A 215 2.68 0.01 6.31
C LEU A 215 3.10 0.97 7.41
N PRO A 216 4.20 1.72 7.25
CA PRO A 216 4.60 2.77 8.18
C PRO A 216 3.47 3.76 8.45
N ASP A 217 3.31 4.17 9.71
CA ASP A 217 2.35 5.20 10.12
C ASP A 217 2.92 6.58 9.75
N ASP A 218 2.77 6.93 8.47
CA ASP A 218 3.26 8.18 7.87
C ASP A 218 2.11 8.91 7.16
N PRO A 219 1.72 10.11 7.63
CA PRO A 219 0.66 10.90 7.02
C PRO A 219 0.90 11.24 5.55
N LYS A 220 2.16 11.41 5.13
CA LYS A 220 2.51 11.68 3.74
C LYS A 220 2.24 10.44 2.87
N LEU A 221 2.68 9.27 3.33
CA LEU A 221 2.40 8.00 2.65
C LEU A 221 0.89 7.76 2.53
N LEU A 222 0.12 8.02 3.60
CA LEU A 222 -1.34 7.93 3.57
C LEU A 222 -1.92 8.82 2.46
N ALA A 223 -1.53 10.09 2.44
CA ALA A 223 -2.04 11.05 1.45
C ALA A 223 -1.67 10.62 0.01
N GLU A 224 -0.45 10.16 -0.23
CA GLU A 224 0.03 9.72 -1.55
C GLU A 224 -0.68 8.44 -2.02
N LEU A 225 -0.92 7.46 -1.13
CA LEU A 225 -1.65 6.24 -1.48
C LEU A 225 -3.13 6.49 -1.77
N CYS A 226 -3.72 7.49 -1.14
CA CYS A 226 -5.13 7.85 -1.33
C CYS A 226 -5.36 8.87 -2.46
N ALA A 227 -4.29 9.42 -3.06
CA ALA A 227 -4.41 10.42 -4.12
C ALA A 227 -4.87 9.87 -5.50
N PRO A 228 -4.48 8.66 -5.96
CA PRO A 228 -4.86 8.17 -7.28
C PRO A 228 -6.36 8.01 -7.47
N ARG A 229 -6.82 8.33 -8.71
CA ARG A 229 -8.21 8.19 -9.16
C ARG A 229 -8.28 7.27 -10.37
N TRP A 230 -9.39 6.58 -10.54
CA TRP A 230 -9.67 5.65 -11.64
C TRP A 230 -10.83 6.12 -12.51
#